data_43b15376579ab8f49f644784d87cb051
#
_entry.id   43b15376579ab8f49f644784d87cb051
#
_cell.length_a   1.000
_cell.length_b   1.000
_cell.length_c   1.000
_cell.angle_alpha   90.00
_cell.angle_beta   90.00
_cell.angle_gamma   90.00
#
_symmetry.space_group_name_H-M   'P 1'
#
loop_
_entity.id
_entity.type
_entity.pdbx_description
1 polymer ?
#
loop_
_entity_poly.entity_id
_entity_poly.type
_entity_poly.pdbx_seq_one_letter_code
_entity_poly.pdbx_strand_id
1 'polypeptide(L)'
;MEDIKFQALWVEEQTNGQYSRRLTTRRVADLPPGDLLVRVKYSSLNYKDALSATGNKGVTRRYPHTPGIDCAGVVEQSLAADFAAGDEVIVSCF
;
A
#
# COMPACT_ATOMS: atom_id res chain seq x y z
N MET A 1 -1.35 -15.85 14.15
CA MET A 1 -1.61 -14.40 13.97
C MET A 1 -3.08 -14.22 13.61
N GLU A 2 -3.73 -13.28 14.24
CA GLU A 2 -5.09 -12.94 13.86
C GLU A 2 -5.13 -12.37 12.44
N ASP A 3 -6.23 -12.64 11.76
CA ASP A 3 -6.44 -12.18 10.39
C ASP A 3 -6.85 -10.70 10.41
N ILE A 4 -5.88 -9.81 10.27
CA ILE A 4 -6.10 -8.37 10.28
C ILE A 4 -6.57 -7.92 8.90
N LYS A 5 -7.66 -7.16 8.87
CA LYS A 5 -8.24 -6.60 7.66
C LYS A 5 -8.04 -5.09 7.60
N PHE A 6 -7.95 -4.56 6.39
CA PHE A 6 -7.79 -3.13 6.19
C PHE A 6 -8.47 -2.69 4.89
N GLN A 7 -8.75 -1.38 4.79
CA GLN A 7 -9.32 -0.77 3.59
C GLN A 7 -8.22 -0.31 2.65
N ALA A 8 -8.39 -0.55 1.37
CA ALA A 8 -7.41 -0.15 0.36
C ALA A 8 -8.11 0.29 -0.93
N LEU A 9 -7.48 1.23 -1.64
CA LEU A 9 -7.84 1.53 -3.02
C LEU A 9 -7.21 0.45 -3.89
N TRP A 10 -8.05 -0.26 -4.66
CA TRP A 10 -7.62 -1.39 -5.48
C TRP A 10 -7.77 -1.02 -6.95
N VAL A 11 -6.66 -1.02 -7.67
CA VAL A 11 -6.63 -0.67 -9.10
C VAL A 11 -6.35 -1.92 -9.90
N GLU A 12 -7.25 -2.24 -10.83
CA GLU A 12 -7.15 -3.41 -11.69
C GLU A 12 -7.09 -3.02 -13.15
N GLU A 13 -6.26 -3.70 -13.91
CA GLU A 13 -6.20 -3.56 -15.36
C GLU A 13 -7.28 -4.43 -15.99
N GLN A 14 -8.06 -3.85 -16.89
CA GLN A 14 -9.11 -4.56 -17.60
C GLN A 14 -8.61 -5.05 -18.98
N THR A 15 -9.30 -6.01 -19.56
CA THR A 15 -8.90 -6.61 -20.83
C THR A 15 -8.93 -5.64 -22.02
N ASN A 16 -9.69 -4.55 -21.90
CA ASN A 16 -9.79 -3.52 -22.94
C ASN A 16 -8.77 -2.39 -22.82
N GLY A 17 -7.76 -2.54 -21.97
CA GLY A 17 -6.76 -1.52 -21.73
C GLY A 17 -7.19 -0.41 -20.76
N GLN A 18 -8.38 -0.54 -20.18
CA GLN A 18 -8.88 0.40 -19.19
C GLN A 18 -8.52 -0.07 -17.78
N TYR A 19 -8.63 0.83 -16.81
CA TYR A 19 -8.32 0.56 -15.41
C TYR A 19 -9.52 0.89 -14.54
N SER A 20 -9.85 -0.02 -13.62
CA SER A 20 -10.91 0.18 -12.65
C SER A 20 -10.31 0.45 -11.27
N ARG A 21 -11.01 1.26 -10.49
CA ARG A 21 -10.60 1.65 -9.12
C ARG A 21 -11.78 1.43 -8.18
N ARG A 22 -11.49 0.83 -7.03
CA ARG A 22 -12.50 0.65 -6.00
C ARG A 22 -11.87 0.60 -4.63
N LEU A 23 -12.63 1.00 -3.62
CA LEU A 23 -12.25 0.74 -2.23
C LEU A 23 -12.67 -0.69 -1.88
N THR A 24 -11.76 -1.43 -1.31
CA THR A 24 -12.04 -2.81 -0.94
C THR A 24 -11.37 -3.16 0.38
N THR A 25 -11.87 -4.20 1.03
CA THR A 25 -11.25 -4.75 2.22
C THR A 25 -10.25 -5.82 1.79
N ARG A 26 -9.02 -5.71 2.29
CA ARG A 26 -7.98 -6.70 2.08
C ARG A 26 -7.50 -7.24 3.42
N ARG A 27 -6.82 -8.38 3.39
CA ARG A 27 -6.23 -8.98 4.58
C ARG A 27 -4.72 -8.76 4.58
N VAL A 28 -4.16 -8.59 5.76
CA VAL A 28 -2.70 -8.47 5.92
C VAL A 28 -1.97 -9.67 5.31
N ALA A 29 -2.58 -10.87 5.41
CA ALA A 29 -2.00 -12.09 4.83
C ALA A 29 -1.81 -12.02 3.31
N ASP A 30 -2.54 -11.13 2.62
CA ASP A 30 -2.45 -10.97 1.16
C ASP A 30 -1.39 -9.95 0.72
N LEU A 31 -0.72 -9.31 1.67
CA LEU A 31 0.34 -8.34 1.36
C LEU A 31 1.61 -9.05 0.88
N PRO A 32 2.37 -8.41 -0.01
CA PRO A 32 3.67 -8.96 -0.39
C PRO A 32 4.62 -9.01 0.81
N PRO A 33 5.63 -9.89 0.78
CA PRO A 33 6.61 -9.99 1.88
C PRO A 33 7.33 -8.66 2.11
N GLY A 34 7.61 -8.37 3.38
CA GLY A 34 8.37 -7.19 3.79
C GLY A 34 8.83 -7.35 5.23
N ASP A 35 9.76 -6.50 5.64
CA ASP A 35 10.37 -6.56 6.97
C ASP A 35 9.52 -5.88 8.04
N LEU A 36 8.69 -4.93 7.65
CA LEU A 36 7.85 -4.17 8.57
C LEU A 36 6.39 -4.24 8.13
N LEU A 37 5.51 -4.45 9.09
CA LEU A 37 4.08 -4.23 8.93
C LEU A 37 3.74 -2.94 9.67
N VAL A 38 3.21 -1.96 8.95
CA VAL A 38 2.92 -0.63 9.49
C VAL A 38 1.41 -0.41 9.50
N ARG A 39 0.88 -0.01 10.67
CA ARG A 39 -0.49 0.47 10.77
C ARG A 39 -0.50 1.94 10.36
N VAL A 40 -1.01 2.21 9.18
CA VAL A 40 -1.04 3.56 8.62
C VAL A 40 -2.05 4.43 9.37
N LYS A 41 -1.60 5.59 9.85
CA LYS A 41 -2.45 6.60 10.48
C LYS A 41 -2.76 7.74 9.53
N TYR A 42 -1.78 8.12 8.72
CA TYR A 42 -1.89 9.23 7.78
C TYR A 42 -1.18 8.88 6.49
N SER A 43 -1.72 9.34 5.38
CA SER A 43 -1.05 9.27 4.09
C SER A 43 -1.28 10.56 3.34
N SER A 44 -0.52 10.77 2.26
CA SER A 44 -0.66 11.95 1.42
C SER A 44 -1.05 11.53 0.01
N LEU A 45 -1.67 12.45 -0.73
CA LEU A 45 -1.95 12.26 -2.14
C LEU A 45 -0.90 12.98 -2.97
N ASN A 46 -0.30 12.26 -3.90
CA ASN A 46 0.75 12.75 -4.75
C ASN A 46 0.37 12.55 -6.22
N TYR A 47 0.99 13.33 -7.11
CA TYR A 47 0.75 13.20 -8.54
C TYR A 47 1.01 11.77 -9.04
N LYS A 48 2.04 11.11 -8.53
CA LYS A 48 2.34 9.72 -8.87
C LYS A 48 1.20 8.77 -8.51
N ASP A 49 0.49 9.03 -7.42
CA ASP A 49 -0.66 8.20 -7.02
C ASP A 49 -1.77 8.28 -8.07
N ALA A 50 -2.03 9.47 -8.60
CA ALA A 50 -3.00 9.64 -9.67
C ALA A 50 -2.57 8.92 -10.95
N LEU A 51 -1.30 8.99 -11.31
CA LEU A 51 -0.77 8.28 -12.48
C LEU A 51 -0.88 6.76 -12.27
N SER A 52 -0.54 6.25 -11.10
CA SER A 52 -0.68 4.83 -10.78
C SER A 52 -2.15 4.40 -10.86
N ALA A 53 -3.05 5.18 -10.30
CA ALA A 53 -4.48 4.87 -10.27
C ALA A 53 -5.14 4.90 -11.64
N THR A 54 -4.55 5.56 -12.62
CA THR A 54 -5.08 5.67 -13.98
C THR A 54 -4.35 4.82 -15.00
N GLY A 55 -3.40 4.00 -14.57
CA GLY A 55 -2.79 3.00 -15.44
C GLY A 55 -1.49 3.42 -16.11
N ASN A 56 -0.76 4.39 -15.53
CA ASN A 56 0.53 4.80 -16.09
C ASN A 56 1.60 3.74 -15.81
N LYS A 57 2.00 3.00 -16.83
CA LYS A 57 2.98 1.92 -16.72
C LYS A 57 4.40 2.41 -16.41
N GLY A 58 4.67 3.70 -16.59
CA GLY A 58 5.94 4.30 -16.18
C GLY A 58 6.04 4.46 -14.67
N VAL A 59 4.90 4.52 -13.98
CA VAL A 59 4.83 4.63 -12.51
C VAL A 59 4.57 3.28 -11.88
N THR A 60 3.59 2.53 -12.38
CA THR A 60 3.21 1.20 -11.86
C THR A 60 3.22 0.19 -12.98
N ARG A 61 4.08 -0.81 -12.88
CA ARG A 61 4.27 -1.80 -13.95
C ARG A 61 3.35 -3.00 -13.83
N ARG A 62 2.87 -3.29 -12.63
CA ARG A 62 2.06 -4.47 -12.37
C ARG A 62 0.76 -4.09 -11.68
N TYR A 63 -0.32 -4.64 -12.19
CA TYR A 63 -1.65 -4.54 -11.61
C TYR A 63 -2.19 -5.95 -11.34
N PRO A 64 -3.05 -6.15 -10.36
CA PRO A 64 -3.65 -5.11 -9.51
C PRO A 64 -2.67 -4.47 -8.54
N HIS A 65 -2.98 -3.25 -8.08
CA HIS A 65 -2.07 -2.46 -7.27
C HIS A 65 -2.85 -1.51 -6.35
N THR A 66 -2.27 -1.19 -5.21
CA THR A 66 -2.77 -0.14 -4.33
C THR A 66 -1.79 1.03 -4.39
N PRO A 67 -2.19 2.19 -4.95
CA PRO A 67 -1.32 3.36 -5.02
C PRO A 67 -0.99 3.93 -3.65
N GLY A 68 0.16 4.58 -3.54
CA GLY A 68 0.62 5.25 -2.34
C GLY A 68 2.12 5.18 -2.23
N ILE A 69 2.76 6.30 -1.90
CA ILE A 69 4.21 6.38 -1.75
C ILE A 69 4.64 6.89 -0.38
N ASP A 70 3.75 7.53 0.34
CA ASP A 70 4.06 8.14 1.64
C ASP A 70 3.02 7.73 2.68
N CYS A 71 3.48 7.46 3.89
CA CYS A 71 2.59 7.33 5.03
C CYS A 71 3.30 7.64 6.34
N ALA A 72 2.53 7.90 7.38
CA ALA A 72 2.98 7.93 8.75
C ALA A 72 2.13 6.95 9.55
N GLY A 73 2.74 6.22 10.43
CA GLY A 73 2.03 5.20 11.19
C GLY A 73 2.85 4.59 12.31
N VAL A 74 2.39 3.47 12.80
CA VAL A 74 2.97 2.75 13.91
C VAL A 74 3.32 1.34 13.45
N VAL A 75 4.51 0.87 13.78
CA VAL A 75 4.95 -0.48 13.47
C VAL A 75 4.11 -1.49 14.26
N GLU A 76 3.44 -2.40 13.54
CA GLU A 76 2.69 -3.51 14.13
C GLU A 76 3.57 -4.73 14.37
N GLN A 77 4.42 -5.05 13.39
CA GLN A 77 5.35 -6.16 13.44
C GLN A 77 6.64 -5.78 12.74
N SER A 78 7.77 -6.27 13.25
CA SER A 78 9.07 -6.00 12.69
C SER A 78 9.93 -7.25 12.67
N LEU A 79 10.55 -7.51 11.51
CA LEU A 79 11.64 -8.46 11.36
C LEU A 79 12.99 -7.73 11.28
N ALA A 80 12.97 -6.40 11.25
CA ALA A 80 14.17 -5.57 11.16
C ALA A 80 14.71 -5.25 12.56
N ALA A 81 16.03 -5.30 12.72
CA ALA A 81 16.67 -5.06 14.01
C ALA A 81 16.52 -3.61 14.50
N ASP A 82 16.39 -2.67 13.57
CA ASP A 82 16.37 -1.24 13.89
C ASP A 82 14.97 -0.72 14.27
N PHE A 83 13.94 -1.54 14.11
CA PHE A 83 12.56 -1.13 14.38
C PHE A 83 11.87 -2.15 15.26
N ALA A 84 11.03 -1.67 16.14
CA ALA A 84 10.23 -2.51 17.04
C ALA A 84 8.76 -2.18 16.93
N ALA A 85 7.90 -3.14 17.25
CA ALA A 85 6.46 -2.90 17.34
C ALA A 85 6.18 -1.74 18.30
N GLY A 86 5.32 -0.82 17.89
CA GLY A 86 5.00 0.38 18.64
C GLY A 86 5.79 1.63 18.22
N ASP A 87 6.83 1.48 17.41
CA ASP A 87 7.59 2.64 16.92
C ASP A 87 6.74 3.47 15.96
N GLU A 88 6.82 4.80 16.13
CA GLU A 88 6.22 5.72 15.18
C GLU A 88 7.17 5.92 14.01
N VAL A 89 6.68 5.79 12.78
CA VAL A 89 7.51 5.81 11.58
C VAL A 89 6.89 6.66 10.48
N ILE A 90 7.75 7.15 9.60
CA ILE A 90 7.37 7.78 8.35
C ILE A 90 7.97 6.94 7.22
N VAL A 91 7.13 6.59 6.26
CA VAL A 91 7.55 5.93 5.02
C VAL A 91 7.45 6.94 3.89
N SER A 92 8.51 7.12 3.13
CA SER A 92 8.53 8.07 2.03
C SER A 92 9.19 7.46 0.80
N CYS A 93 8.75 7.92 -0.37
CA CYS A 93 9.31 7.50 -1.66
C CYS A 93 9.24 5.99 -1.90
N PHE A 94 8.20 5.39 -1.41
CA PHE A 94 7.99 3.93 -1.55
C PHE A 94 7.63 3.52 -2.98
#